data_03f2edd50c23be4a0e8f2017e4ef3e1a
#
_entry.id   03f2edd50c23be4a0e8f2017e4ef3e1a
#
_cell.length_a   1.000
_cell.length_b   1.000
_cell.length_c   1.000
_cell.angle_alpha   90.00
_cell.angle_beta   90.00
_cell.angle_gamma   90.00
#
_symmetry.space_group_name_H-M   'P 1'
#
loop_
_entity.id
_entity.type
_entity.pdbx_description
1 polymer ?
#
loop_
_entity_poly.entity_id
_entity_poly.type
_entity_poly.pdbx_seq_one_letter_code
_entity_poly.pdbx_strand_id
1 'polypeptide(L)'
;DVIADALSRDGRVVSVDVAGRGASDWLNDPAHYSYPNYMNDMSGLMAHIGAERVDWIGTSMGGIIGMLLAATPGTPIRKLVVNDIGPLIAKEALVRICHYVGAAPSFQDVDAVEAYLREVHAPFGDLTDEQWRHLAVTSSLPDGEGGYKLHYDPDIASVFCSGPIEDVDLWDVWDRIECPTLVLRGENSDLLSVATAEEMAKRGPKADVVTIPNCGHAPALMDPDQIKIVQDWLAK
;
A
#
# COMPACT_ATOMS: atom_id res chain seq x y z
N ASP A 1 -0.39 14.96 -2.06
CA ASP A 1 -0.44 13.79 -1.17
C ASP A 1 -0.04 14.22 0.24
N VAL A 2 -0.95 14.05 1.22
CA VAL A 2 -0.83 14.66 2.56
C VAL A 2 0.44 14.21 3.29
N ILE A 3 0.72 12.90 3.30
CA ILE A 3 1.95 12.37 3.94
C ILE A 3 3.20 12.77 3.16
N ALA A 4 3.17 12.77 1.82
CA ALA A 4 4.32 13.18 1.01
C ALA A 4 4.66 14.65 1.23
N ASP A 5 3.65 15.52 1.30
CA ASP A 5 3.85 16.95 1.59
C ASP A 5 4.44 17.17 2.99
N ALA A 6 3.98 16.40 3.98
CA ALA A 6 4.51 16.47 5.32
C ALA A 6 5.99 16.04 5.39
N LEU A 7 6.34 14.93 4.75
CA LEU A 7 7.70 14.38 4.73
C LEU A 7 8.67 15.18 3.84
N SER A 8 8.17 15.89 2.82
CA SER A 8 9.00 16.67 1.90
C SER A 8 9.74 17.83 2.56
N ARG A 9 9.36 18.20 3.79
CA ARG A 9 10.04 19.23 4.59
C ARG A 9 11.43 18.77 5.09
N ASP A 10 11.60 17.45 5.24
CA ASP A 10 12.79 16.84 5.84
C ASP A 10 13.68 16.15 4.80
N GLY A 11 13.17 15.99 3.56
CA GLY A 11 13.92 15.31 2.51
C GLY A 11 13.19 15.25 1.16
N ARG A 12 13.86 14.66 0.18
CA ARG A 12 13.23 14.39 -1.12
C ARG A 12 12.25 13.23 -0.96
N VAL A 13 11.01 13.44 -1.36
CA VAL A 13 9.97 12.41 -1.41
C VAL A 13 9.65 12.05 -2.86
N VAL A 14 9.46 10.78 -3.11
CA VAL A 14 9.02 10.24 -4.41
C VAL A 14 7.78 9.39 -4.15
N SER A 15 6.63 9.85 -4.63
CA SER A 15 5.39 9.07 -4.67
C SER A 15 5.31 8.37 -6.01
N VAL A 16 5.10 7.06 -5.99
CA VAL A 16 5.16 6.23 -7.20
C VAL A 16 3.79 5.67 -7.53
N ASP A 17 3.34 5.90 -8.74
CA ASP A 17 2.26 5.12 -9.32
C ASP A 17 2.86 3.81 -9.86
N VAL A 18 2.51 2.69 -9.24
CA VAL A 18 2.95 1.37 -9.69
C VAL A 18 2.27 1.02 -11.02
N ALA A 19 2.94 0.27 -11.90
CA ALA A 19 2.38 -0.13 -13.20
C ALA A 19 0.92 -0.60 -13.09
N GLY A 20 0.08 -0.13 -14.01
CA GLY A 20 -1.36 -0.36 -14.01
C GLY A 20 -2.17 0.55 -13.08
N ARG A 21 -1.55 1.57 -12.48
CA ARG A 21 -2.22 2.52 -11.56
C ARG A 21 -1.79 3.94 -11.86
N GLY A 22 -2.69 4.88 -11.57
CA GLY A 22 -2.41 6.30 -11.71
C GLY A 22 -1.90 6.68 -13.11
N ALA A 23 -0.86 7.50 -13.17
CA ALA A 23 -0.27 7.96 -14.42
C ALA A 23 0.72 6.97 -15.07
N SER A 24 0.99 5.81 -14.42
CA SER A 24 1.83 4.76 -15.00
C SER A 24 1.09 3.96 -16.05
N ASP A 25 1.84 3.43 -17.03
CA ASP A 25 1.28 2.66 -18.13
C ASP A 25 0.58 1.38 -17.65
N TRP A 26 -0.44 0.97 -18.39
CA TRP A 26 -1.05 -0.33 -18.26
C TRP A 26 -0.24 -1.37 -19.03
N LEU A 27 -0.13 -2.58 -18.50
CA LEU A 27 0.67 -3.62 -19.11
C LEU A 27 -0.14 -4.39 -20.16
N ASN A 28 0.51 -4.68 -21.30
CA ASN A 28 -0.13 -5.43 -22.39
C ASN A 28 -0.45 -6.88 -22.02
N ASP A 29 0.33 -7.46 -21.11
CA ASP A 29 0.12 -8.81 -20.58
C ASP A 29 -0.14 -8.72 -19.09
N PRO A 30 -1.37 -9.03 -18.65
CA PRO A 30 -1.73 -9.01 -17.22
C PRO A 30 -0.85 -9.88 -16.33
N ALA A 31 -0.24 -10.95 -16.87
CA ALA A 31 0.69 -11.79 -16.11
C ALA A 31 1.93 -11.03 -15.59
N HIS A 32 2.22 -9.87 -16.14
CA HIS A 32 3.30 -9.02 -15.70
C HIS A 32 2.95 -8.16 -14.47
N TYR A 33 1.70 -8.08 -14.03
CA TYR A 33 1.32 -7.48 -12.73
C TYR A 33 1.75 -8.39 -11.57
N SER A 34 3.04 -8.53 -11.38
CA SER A 34 3.64 -9.47 -10.45
C SER A 34 4.70 -8.82 -9.56
N TYR A 35 4.90 -9.36 -8.35
CA TYR A 35 5.90 -8.84 -7.43
C TYR A 35 7.32 -8.80 -8.02
N PRO A 36 7.80 -9.80 -8.78
CA PRO A 36 9.11 -9.69 -9.42
C PRO A 36 9.23 -8.47 -10.34
N ASN A 37 8.20 -8.15 -11.12
CA ASN A 37 8.21 -6.97 -11.98
C ASN A 37 8.14 -5.67 -11.17
N TYR A 38 7.25 -5.59 -10.17
CA TYR A 38 7.19 -4.42 -9.30
C TYR A 38 8.52 -4.16 -8.58
N MET A 39 9.20 -5.20 -8.10
CA MET A 39 10.53 -5.07 -7.49
C MET A 39 11.58 -4.57 -8.49
N ASN A 40 11.54 -5.07 -9.73
CA ASN A 40 12.43 -4.62 -10.80
C ASN A 40 12.21 -3.15 -11.13
N ASP A 41 10.95 -2.73 -11.27
CA ASP A 41 10.57 -1.34 -11.55
C ASP A 41 11.04 -0.40 -10.43
N MET A 42 10.83 -0.77 -9.17
CA MET A 42 11.26 0.02 -8.02
C MET A 42 12.79 0.09 -7.91
N SER A 43 13.48 -1.02 -8.18
CA SER A 43 14.94 -1.05 -8.21
C SER A 43 15.48 -0.16 -9.34
N GLY A 44 14.88 -0.22 -10.52
CA GLY A 44 15.19 0.64 -11.65
C GLY A 44 14.95 2.12 -11.34
N LEU A 45 13.83 2.45 -10.68
CA LEU A 45 13.54 3.81 -10.24
C LEU A 45 14.58 4.33 -9.26
N MET A 46 14.90 3.55 -8.21
CA MET A 46 15.91 3.94 -7.22
C MET A 46 17.27 4.19 -7.87
N ALA A 47 17.67 3.35 -8.82
CA ALA A 47 18.90 3.55 -9.59
C ALA A 47 18.82 4.81 -10.48
N HIS A 48 17.70 5.04 -11.15
CA HIS A 48 17.49 6.20 -12.02
C HIS A 48 17.56 7.53 -11.28
N ILE A 49 16.99 7.61 -10.07
CA ILE A 49 17.04 8.82 -9.24
C ILE A 49 18.35 8.97 -8.47
N GLY A 50 19.26 8.02 -8.59
CA GLY A 50 20.55 8.01 -7.90
C GLY A 50 20.44 7.85 -6.38
N ALA A 51 19.43 7.12 -5.91
CA ALA A 51 19.19 6.92 -4.49
C ALA A 51 20.07 5.78 -3.95
N GLU A 52 21.13 6.11 -3.24
CA GLU A 52 21.98 5.13 -2.56
C GLU A 52 21.32 4.58 -1.29
N ARG A 53 20.48 5.35 -0.65
CA ARG A 53 19.72 5.00 0.57
C ARG A 53 18.33 5.61 0.53
N VAL A 54 17.34 4.82 0.83
CA VAL A 54 15.93 5.25 0.86
C VAL A 54 15.24 4.82 2.15
N ASP A 55 14.31 5.62 2.62
CA ASP A 55 13.31 5.21 3.58
C ASP A 55 12.05 4.84 2.79
N TRP A 56 11.57 3.63 2.97
CA TRP A 56 10.43 3.09 2.24
C TRP A 56 9.17 3.15 3.11
N ILE A 57 8.09 3.67 2.58
CA ILE A 57 6.77 3.62 3.19
C ILE A 57 5.84 2.91 2.22
N GLY A 58 5.24 1.81 2.65
CA GLY A 58 4.35 1.02 1.81
C GLY A 58 3.09 0.58 2.52
N THR A 59 1.93 0.88 1.93
CA THR A 59 0.63 0.38 2.38
C THR A 59 0.28 -0.88 1.62
N SER A 60 -0.21 -1.92 2.32
CA SER A 60 -0.71 -3.14 1.69
C SER A 60 0.29 -3.72 0.68
N MET A 61 -0.04 -3.79 -0.61
CA MET A 61 0.86 -4.22 -1.68
C MET A 61 2.21 -3.47 -1.66
N GLY A 62 2.20 -2.16 -1.41
CA GLY A 62 3.42 -1.35 -1.28
C GLY A 62 4.29 -1.79 -0.09
N GLY A 63 3.67 -2.28 0.98
CA GLY A 63 4.35 -2.89 2.12
C GLY A 63 4.99 -4.24 1.76
N ILE A 64 4.31 -5.08 0.99
CA ILE A 64 4.86 -6.35 0.50
C ILE A 64 6.07 -6.09 -0.41
N ILE A 65 5.97 -5.15 -1.36
CA ILE A 65 7.09 -4.76 -2.22
C ILE A 65 8.27 -4.29 -1.36
N GLY A 66 8.00 -3.46 -0.35
CA GLY A 66 9.02 -2.98 0.59
C GLY A 66 9.69 -4.10 1.36
N MET A 67 8.94 -5.09 1.88
CA MET A 67 9.49 -6.26 2.57
C MET A 67 10.39 -7.09 1.64
N LEU A 68 9.93 -7.37 0.43
CA LEU A 68 10.68 -8.14 -0.57
C LEU A 68 12.00 -7.44 -0.95
N LEU A 69 11.96 -6.12 -1.17
CA LEU A 69 13.14 -5.32 -1.48
C LEU A 69 14.09 -5.24 -0.27
N ALA A 70 13.56 -5.01 0.93
CA ALA A 70 14.37 -4.92 2.15
C ALA A 70 15.07 -6.23 2.51
N ALA A 71 14.47 -7.38 2.14
CA ALA A 71 15.07 -8.71 2.33
C ALA A 71 16.11 -9.08 1.27
N THR A 72 16.31 -8.23 0.26
CA THR A 72 17.29 -8.48 -0.81
C THR A 72 18.68 -8.06 -0.36
N PRO A 73 19.73 -8.91 -0.50
CA PRO A 73 21.10 -8.53 -0.15
C PRO A 73 21.57 -7.27 -0.86
N GLY A 74 22.16 -6.32 -0.13
CA GLY A 74 22.62 -5.05 -0.69
C GLY A 74 21.51 -4.05 -0.98
N THR A 75 20.32 -4.24 -0.42
CA THR A 75 19.19 -3.31 -0.56
C THR A 75 19.56 -1.87 -0.19
N PRO A 76 19.08 -0.86 -0.93
CA PRO A 76 19.25 0.53 -0.53
C PRO A 76 18.25 0.96 0.58
N ILE A 77 17.31 0.09 0.98
CA ILE A 77 16.32 0.44 2.01
C ILE A 77 17.01 0.59 3.37
N ARG A 78 17.01 1.81 3.90
CA ARG A 78 17.59 2.17 5.18
C ARG A 78 16.61 1.98 6.34
N LYS A 79 15.36 2.32 6.11
CA LYS A 79 14.21 2.18 7.04
C LYS A 79 12.99 1.73 6.28
N LEU A 80 12.19 0.88 6.90
CA LEU A 80 10.98 0.35 6.31
C LEU A 80 9.77 0.68 7.19
N VAL A 81 8.76 1.34 6.61
CA VAL A 81 7.44 1.50 7.22
C VAL A 81 6.45 0.65 6.45
N VAL A 82 5.87 -0.32 7.14
CA VAL A 82 4.84 -1.23 6.60
C VAL A 82 3.49 -0.83 7.17
N ASN A 83 2.59 -0.36 6.33
CA ASN A 83 1.27 0.04 6.74
C ASN A 83 0.25 -1.07 6.45
N ASP A 84 -0.20 -1.67 7.51
CA ASP A 84 -1.30 -2.63 7.65
C ASP A 84 -1.22 -3.86 6.76
N ILE A 85 -0.05 -4.43 6.66
CA ILE A 85 0.21 -5.72 6.02
C ILE A 85 1.30 -6.46 6.81
N GLY A 86 1.31 -7.78 6.75
CA GLY A 86 2.35 -8.59 7.36
C GLY A 86 2.81 -9.72 6.45
N PRO A 87 3.78 -10.52 6.93
CA PRO A 87 4.29 -11.67 6.18
C PRO A 87 3.29 -12.84 6.11
N LEU A 88 2.24 -12.85 6.91
CA LEU A 88 1.17 -13.85 6.85
C LEU A 88 -0.14 -13.16 6.49
N ILE A 89 -0.73 -13.55 5.37
CA ILE A 89 -1.99 -13.01 4.86
C ILE A 89 -2.96 -14.17 4.71
N ALA A 90 -4.06 -14.13 5.46
CA ALA A 90 -5.08 -15.16 5.41
C ALA A 90 -5.85 -15.12 4.07
N LYS A 91 -6.16 -16.28 3.53
CA LYS A 91 -6.93 -16.40 2.28
C LYS A 91 -8.28 -15.69 2.33
N GLU A 92 -8.93 -15.64 3.49
CA GLU A 92 -10.23 -14.97 3.67
C GLU A 92 -10.12 -13.47 3.35
N ALA A 93 -9.01 -12.83 3.77
CA ALA A 93 -8.75 -11.43 3.44
C ALA A 93 -8.48 -11.23 1.95
N LEU A 94 -7.73 -12.14 1.32
CA LEU A 94 -7.48 -12.12 -0.13
C LEU A 94 -8.76 -12.33 -0.94
N VAL A 95 -9.62 -13.27 -0.54
CA VAL A 95 -10.94 -13.48 -1.15
C VAL A 95 -11.78 -12.20 -1.08
N ARG A 96 -11.81 -11.53 0.08
CA ARG A 96 -12.52 -10.25 0.22
C ARG A 96 -11.96 -9.17 -0.73
N ILE A 97 -10.64 -9.07 -0.84
CA ILE A 97 -9.99 -8.12 -1.77
C ILE A 97 -10.42 -8.41 -3.21
N CYS A 98 -10.48 -9.68 -3.61
CA CYS A 98 -10.89 -10.06 -4.96
C CYS A 98 -12.34 -9.71 -5.30
N HIS A 99 -13.20 -9.38 -4.33
CA HIS A 99 -14.57 -8.92 -4.61
C HIS A 99 -14.60 -7.50 -5.20
N TYR A 100 -13.59 -6.67 -4.96
CA TYR A 100 -13.58 -5.29 -5.46
C TYR A 100 -12.36 -4.94 -6.33
N VAL A 101 -11.22 -5.58 -6.14
CA VAL A 101 -10.06 -5.39 -7.02
C VAL A 101 -10.36 -6.02 -8.38
N GLY A 102 -10.14 -5.27 -9.44
CA GLY A 102 -10.52 -5.67 -10.81
C GLY A 102 -11.96 -5.30 -11.18
N ALA A 103 -12.78 -4.80 -10.25
CA ALA A 103 -14.02 -4.18 -10.61
C ALA A 103 -13.75 -2.93 -11.48
N ALA A 104 -14.53 -2.77 -12.53
CA ALA A 104 -14.43 -1.63 -13.45
C ALA A 104 -15.75 -0.84 -13.46
N PRO A 105 -16.19 -0.30 -12.33
CA PRO A 105 -17.44 0.46 -12.27
C PRO A 105 -17.31 1.74 -13.09
N SER A 106 -18.42 2.13 -13.75
CA SER A 106 -18.55 3.43 -14.39
C SER A 106 -19.40 4.35 -13.50
N PHE A 107 -19.04 5.62 -13.45
CA PHE A 107 -19.68 6.62 -12.62
C PHE A 107 -20.12 7.81 -13.47
N GLN A 108 -21.25 8.42 -13.11
CA GLN A 108 -21.71 9.61 -13.84
C GLN A 108 -20.91 10.86 -13.52
N ASP A 109 -20.36 10.96 -12.30
CA ASP A 109 -19.61 12.09 -11.80
C ASP A 109 -18.69 11.69 -10.63
N VAL A 110 -17.90 12.64 -10.14
CA VAL A 110 -16.98 12.44 -9.01
C VAL A 110 -17.73 12.20 -7.69
N ASP A 111 -18.96 12.69 -7.55
CA ASP A 111 -19.77 12.46 -6.34
C ASP A 111 -20.17 10.99 -6.25
N ALA A 112 -20.48 10.36 -7.39
CA ALA A 112 -20.72 8.92 -7.45
C ALA A 112 -19.45 8.09 -7.16
N VAL A 113 -18.27 8.55 -7.60
CA VAL A 113 -16.97 7.95 -7.22
C VAL A 113 -16.76 8.04 -5.71
N GLU A 114 -16.99 9.21 -5.12
CA GLU A 114 -16.82 9.43 -3.68
C GLU A 114 -17.74 8.52 -2.87
N ALA A 115 -19.02 8.40 -3.26
CA ALA A 115 -19.98 7.52 -2.59
C ALA A 115 -19.50 6.05 -2.62
N TYR A 116 -19.02 5.59 -3.77
CA TYR A 116 -18.46 4.26 -3.93
C TYR A 116 -17.20 4.04 -3.06
N LEU A 117 -16.27 5.00 -3.05
CA LEU A 117 -15.05 4.88 -2.25
C LEU A 117 -15.35 4.88 -0.75
N ARG A 118 -16.32 5.67 -0.28
CA ARG A 118 -16.77 5.65 1.12
C ARG A 118 -17.32 4.28 1.53
N GLU A 119 -17.97 3.55 0.62
CA GLU A 119 -18.44 2.18 0.88
C GLU A 119 -17.28 1.18 0.89
N VAL A 120 -16.50 1.14 -0.18
CA VAL A 120 -15.42 0.14 -0.36
C VAL A 120 -14.27 0.36 0.63
N HIS A 121 -13.94 1.62 0.93
CA HIS A 121 -12.84 1.98 1.82
C HIS A 121 -13.33 2.47 3.20
N ALA A 122 -14.55 2.12 3.61
CA ALA A 122 -15.02 2.40 4.96
C ALA A 122 -14.01 2.00 6.06
N PRO A 123 -13.24 0.89 5.91
CA PRO A 123 -12.21 0.53 6.89
C PRO A 123 -11.04 1.52 7.04
N PHE A 124 -10.89 2.52 6.16
CA PHE A 124 -9.81 3.53 6.30
C PHE A 124 -9.94 4.38 7.58
N GLY A 125 -11.10 4.36 8.22
CA GLY A 125 -11.40 5.07 9.45
C GLY A 125 -12.14 6.39 9.20
N ASP A 126 -12.10 7.26 10.19
CA ASP A 126 -12.83 8.52 10.19
C ASP A 126 -12.11 9.57 9.32
N LEU A 127 -12.37 9.56 8.01
CA LEU A 127 -11.90 10.58 7.10
C LEU A 127 -12.91 11.75 7.00
N THR A 128 -12.41 12.96 6.88
CA THR A 128 -13.24 14.14 6.63
C THR A 128 -13.83 14.12 5.21
N ASP A 129 -14.88 14.89 4.96
CA ASP A 129 -15.46 15.03 3.61
C ASP A 129 -14.43 15.54 2.60
N GLU A 130 -13.54 16.44 3.01
CA GLU A 130 -12.45 16.94 2.16
C GLU A 130 -11.45 15.81 1.80
N GLN A 131 -11.12 14.95 2.74
CA GLN A 131 -10.24 13.79 2.50
C GLN A 131 -10.91 12.78 1.56
N TRP A 132 -12.18 12.46 1.75
CA TRP A 132 -12.93 11.61 0.85
C TRP A 132 -13.02 12.19 -0.56
N ARG A 133 -13.28 13.50 -0.67
CA ARG A 133 -13.28 14.19 -1.95
C ARG A 133 -11.92 14.15 -2.64
N HIS A 134 -10.85 14.33 -1.87
CA HIS A 134 -9.49 14.20 -2.39
C HIS A 134 -9.23 12.80 -2.96
N LEU A 135 -9.59 11.75 -2.21
CA LEU A 135 -9.47 10.37 -2.69
C LEU A 135 -10.27 10.16 -3.99
N ALA A 136 -11.51 10.62 -4.05
CA ALA A 136 -12.36 10.46 -5.23
C ALA A 136 -11.75 11.11 -6.49
N VAL A 137 -11.26 12.34 -6.35
CA VAL A 137 -10.64 13.08 -7.47
C VAL A 137 -9.34 12.42 -7.92
N THR A 138 -8.51 11.93 -6.99
CA THR A 138 -7.20 11.35 -7.33
C THR A 138 -7.27 9.89 -7.76
N SER A 139 -8.33 9.18 -7.39
CA SER A 139 -8.52 7.75 -7.75
C SER A 139 -9.39 7.55 -8.99
N SER A 140 -9.80 8.60 -9.68
CA SER A 140 -10.65 8.51 -10.87
C SER A 140 -10.15 9.38 -12.01
N LEU A 141 -10.61 9.04 -13.22
CA LEU A 141 -10.38 9.83 -14.43
C LEU A 141 -11.62 9.78 -15.33
N PRO A 142 -11.80 10.78 -16.23
CA PRO A 142 -12.84 10.73 -17.23
C PRO A 142 -12.75 9.45 -18.09
N ASP A 143 -13.89 8.82 -18.36
CA ASP A 143 -13.97 7.58 -19.16
C ASP A 143 -13.94 7.83 -20.68
N GLY A 144 -14.11 9.10 -21.11
CA GLY A 144 -14.20 9.52 -22.51
C GLY A 144 -15.62 9.49 -23.06
N GLU A 145 -16.61 9.04 -22.31
CA GLU A 145 -18.03 8.94 -22.69
C GLU A 145 -18.92 9.91 -21.90
N GLY A 146 -18.29 10.75 -21.08
CA GLY A 146 -18.96 11.78 -20.28
C GLY A 146 -19.15 11.40 -18.82
N GLY A 147 -18.60 10.26 -18.39
CA GLY A 147 -18.55 9.76 -17.03
C GLY A 147 -17.13 9.64 -16.49
N TYR A 148 -16.99 8.85 -15.43
CA TYR A 148 -15.72 8.58 -14.75
C TYR A 148 -15.52 7.09 -14.54
N LYS A 149 -14.26 6.69 -14.45
CA LYS A 149 -13.82 5.33 -14.08
C LYS A 149 -12.69 5.42 -13.05
N LEU A 150 -12.42 4.32 -12.36
CA LEU A 150 -11.28 4.25 -11.44
C LEU A 150 -9.96 4.32 -12.23
N HIS A 151 -8.96 4.95 -11.61
CA HIS A 151 -7.66 5.22 -12.22
C HIS A 151 -6.69 4.05 -12.03
N TYR A 152 -7.14 2.84 -12.39
CA TYR A 152 -6.31 1.64 -12.41
C TYR A 152 -6.78 0.66 -13.50
N ASP A 153 -5.88 -0.23 -13.91
CA ASP A 153 -6.17 -1.31 -14.84
C ASP A 153 -6.92 -2.45 -14.11
N PRO A 154 -8.16 -2.80 -14.50
CA PRO A 154 -8.88 -3.91 -13.90
C PRO A 154 -8.14 -5.25 -13.98
N ASP A 155 -7.30 -5.44 -14.98
CA ASP A 155 -6.54 -6.67 -15.20
C ASP A 155 -5.46 -6.93 -14.13
N ILE A 156 -5.17 -5.97 -13.23
CA ILE A 156 -4.31 -6.21 -12.07
C ILE A 156 -4.82 -7.33 -11.16
N ALA A 157 -6.13 -7.59 -11.17
CA ALA A 157 -6.76 -8.66 -10.40
C ALA A 157 -6.47 -10.05 -10.98
N SER A 158 -6.19 -10.16 -12.27
CA SER A 158 -6.09 -11.43 -12.97
C SER A 158 -5.01 -12.35 -12.41
N VAL A 159 -3.93 -11.79 -11.87
CA VAL A 159 -2.79 -12.56 -11.35
C VAL A 159 -3.10 -13.27 -10.03
N PHE A 160 -3.87 -12.67 -9.15
CA PHE A 160 -4.11 -13.22 -7.82
C PHE A 160 -5.56 -13.62 -7.54
N CYS A 161 -6.50 -13.23 -8.41
CA CYS A 161 -7.91 -13.61 -8.27
C CYS A 161 -8.35 -14.73 -9.23
N SER A 162 -7.50 -15.20 -10.14
CA SER A 162 -7.88 -16.15 -11.21
C SER A 162 -7.64 -17.63 -10.87
N GLY A 163 -7.25 -17.97 -9.65
CA GLY A 163 -6.95 -19.34 -9.23
C GLY A 163 -7.43 -19.64 -7.81
N PRO A 164 -7.10 -20.81 -7.28
CA PRO A 164 -7.30 -21.10 -5.86
C PRO A 164 -6.56 -20.07 -5.02
N ILE A 165 -7.29 -19.40 -4.13
CA ILE A 165 -6.69 -18.44 -3.19
C ILE A 165 -6.31 -19.21 -1.94
N GLU A 166 -5.02 -19.14 -1.58
CA GLU A 166 -4.44 -19.76 -0.40
C GLU A 166 -3.83 -18.69 0.51
N ASP A 167 -3.49 -19.08 1.74
CA ASP A 167 -2.73 -18.21 2.63
C ASP A 167 -1.39 -17.87 2.00
N VAL A 168 -0.96 -16.60 2.14
CA VAL A 168 0.37 -16.17 1.72
C VAL A 168 1.28 -16.15 2.94
N ASP A 169 2.36 -16.93 2.89
CA ASP A 169 3.39 -16.98 3.94
C ASP A 169 4.72 -16.43 3.40
N LEU A 170 5.14 -15.30 3.95
CA LEU A 170 6.39 -14.60 3.65
C LEU A 170 7.30 -14.47 4.88
N TRP A 171 7.13 -15.35 5.90
CA TRP A 171 7.98 -15.28 7.09
C TRP A 171 9.46 -15.43 6.78
N ASP A 172 9.83 -16.25 5.80
CA ASP A 172 11.22 -16.37 5.35
C ASP A 172 11.77 -15.08 4.72
N VAL A 173 10.89 -14.25 4.13
CA VAL A 173 11.24 -12.90 3.64
C VAL A 173 11.42 -11.97 4.83
N TRP A 174 10.46 -11.95 5.75
CA TRP A 174 10.49 -11.09 6.93
C TRP A 174 11.75 -11.30 7.77
N ASP A 175 12.16 -12.54 7.99
CA ASP A 175 13.31 -12.91 8.79
C ASP A 175 14.66 -12.47 8.19
N ARG A 176 14.69 -12.14 6.90
CA ARG A 176 15.89 -11.60 6.23
C ARG A 176 15.96 -10.07 6.21
N ILE A 177 14.94 -9.37 6.70
CA ILE A 177 14.98 -7.91 6.79
C ILE A 177 15.92 -7.52 7.93
N GLU A 178 16.91 -6.67 7.63
CA GLU A 178 17.91 -6.22 8.61
C GLU A 178 17.73 -4.74 9.01
N CYS A 179 17.02 -3.95 8.19
CA CYS A 179 16.83 -2.54 8.47
C CYS A 179 15.79 -2.31 9.57
N PRO A 180 15.89 -1.22 10.33
CA PRO A 180 14.84 -0.80 11.26
C PRO A 180 13.48 -0.73 10.56
N THR A 181 12.47 -1.32 11.21
CA THR A 181 11.14 -1.44 10.62
C THR A 181 10.06 -0.97 11.58
N LEU A 182 9.14 -0.16 11.07
CA LEU A 182 7.89 0.24 11.73
C LEU A 182 6.72 -0.49 11.06
N VAL A 183 5.85 -1.05 11.86
CA VAL A 183 4.57 -1.61 11.40
C VAL A 183 3.44 -0.77 11.98
N LEU A 184 2.61 -0.22 11.12
CA LEU A 184 1.35 0.40 11.51
C LEU A 184 0.24 -0.64 11.30
N ARG A 185 -0.60 -0.83 12.31
CA ARG A 185 -1.72 -1.76 12.25
C ARG A 185 -3.01 -1.03 12.54
N GLY A 186 -4.01 -1.11 11.67
CA GLY A 186 -5.36 -0.67 12.00
C GLY A 186 -5.94 -1.55 13.12
N GLU A 187 -6.54 -0.94 14.14
CA GLU A 187 -7.13 -1.65 15.28
C GLU A 187 -8.12 -2.74 14.85
N ASN A 188 -8.90 -2.44 13.80
CA ASN A 188 -9.93 -3.32 13.24
C ASN A 188 -9.46 -4.03 11.95
N SER A 189 -8.14 -4.10 11.71
CA SER A 189 -7.61 -4.75 10.51
C SER A 189 -7.97 -6.22 10.45
N ASP A 190 -8.52 -6.63 9.34
CA ASP A 190 -8.80 -8.03 8.98
C ASP A 190 -7.67 -8.64 8.13
N LEU A 191 -6.70 -7.82 7.72
CA LEU A 191 -5.56 -8.25 6.90
C LEU A 191 -4.31 -8.51 7.73
N LEU A 192 -3.99 -7.61 8.67
CA LEU A 192 -2.90 -7.78 9.61
C LEU A 192 -3.48 -8.15 10.99
N SER A 193 -3.43 -9.43 11.36
CA SER A 193 -3.92 -9.89 12.66
C SER A 193 -3.04 -9.39 13.81
N VAL A 194 -3.61 -9.30 15.01
CA VAL A 194 -2.86 -8.97 16.24
C VAL A 194 -1.72 -9.96 16.44
N ALA A 195 -1.99 -11.26 16.28
CA ALA A 195 -1.00 -12.32 16.47
C ALA A 195 0.18 -12.18 15.47
N THR A 196 -0.12 -11.88 14.20
CA THR A 196 0.92 -11.65 13.18
C THR A 196 1.77 -10.43 13.55
N ALA A 197 1.15 -9.32 13.96
CA ALA A 197 1.86 -8.10 14.34
C ALA A 197 2.74 -8.31 15.59
N GLU A 198 2.25 -9.06 16.58
CA GLU A 198 3.04 -9.44 17.77
C GLU A 198 4.24 -10.33 17.42
N GLU A 199 4.09 -11.21 16.44
CA GLU A 199 5.19 -12.05 15.97
C GLU A 199 6.21 -11.25 15.15
N MET A 200 5.77 -10.28 14.34
CA MET A 200 6.65 -9.34 13.63
C MET A 200 7.55 -8.53 14.57
N ALA A 201 7.08 -8.24 15.78
CA ALA A 201 7.88 -7.56 16.81
C ALA A 201 8.96 -8.46 17.47
N LYS A 202 8.91 -9.79 17.28
CA LYS A 202 9.79 -10.74 17.95
C LYS A 202 10.87 -11.33 17.05
N ARG A 203 10.62 -11.37 15.74
CA ARG A 203 11.51 -12.01 14.77
C ARG A 203 11.87 -11.11 13.61
N GLY A 204 12.84 -11.51 12.80
CA GLY A 204 13.37 -10.68 11.71
C GLY A 204 13.90 -9.35 12.22
N PRO A 205 13.45 -8.21 11.67
CA PRO A 205 13.89 -6.87 12.08
C PRO A 205 13.42 -6.47 13.49
N LYS A 206 12.56 -7.27 14.13
CA LYS A 206 11.93 -6.96 15.43
C LYS A 206 11.27 -5.59 15.41
N ALA A 207 10.30 -5.46 14.52
CA ALA A 207 9.67 -4.19 14.20
C ALA A 207 9.05 -3.49 15.43
N ASP A 208 9.14 -2.17 15.43
CA ASP A 208 8.27 -1.34 16.26
C ASP A 208 6.84 -1.46 15.71
N VAL A 209 5.87 -1.84 16.55
CA VAL A 209 4.47 -1.99 16.13
C VAL A 209 3.62 -0.92 16.80
N VAL A 210 2.85 -0.19 16.01
CA VAL A 210 1.90 0.81 16.48
C VAL A 210 0.51 0.49 15.96
N THR A 211 -0.45 0.32 16.89
CA THR A 211 -1.86 0.15 16.52
C THR A 211 -2.52 1.51 16.37
N ILE A 212 -3.16 1.73 15.23
CA ILE A 212 -3.91 2.95 14.90
C ILE A 212 -5.39 2.71 15.24
N PRO A 213 -5.98 3.50 16.13
CA PRO A 213 -7.35 3.30 16.59
C PRO A 213 -8.38 3.63 15.49
N ASN A 214 -9.57 3.08 15.61
CA ASN A 214 -10.76 3.38 14.81
C ASN A 214 -10.63 3.14 13.31
N CYS A 215 -9.65 2.39 12.85
CA CYS A 215 -9.53 2.02 11.44
C CYS A 215 -9.20 0.53 11.27
N GLY A 216 -9.51 0.01 10.10
CA GLY A 216 -9.14 -1.32 9.64
C GLY A 216 -8.06 -1.25 8.56
N HIS A 217 -8.24 -2.02 7.48
CA HIS A 217 -7.28 -2.06 6.38
C HIS A 217 -7.63 -0.97 5.34
N ALA A 218 -6.84 0.07 5.28
CA ALA A 218 -5.62 0.39 6.04
C ALA A 218 -5.71 1.81 6.61
N PRO A 219 -4.94 2.17 7.67
CA PRO A 219 -4.75 3.56 8.06
C PRO A 219 -4.42 4.42 6.84
N ALA A 220 -5.20 5.47 6.60
CA ALA A 220 -5.09 6.26 5.36
C ALA A 220 -3.85 7.15 5.29
N LEU A 221 -3.16 7.35 6.41
CA LEU A 221 -2.00 8.25 6.56
C LEU A 221 -2.31 9.70 6.11
N MET A 222 -3.55 10.10 6.33
CA MET A 222 -4.05 11.46 6.06
C MET A 222 -4.37 12.23 7.35
N ASP A 223 -4.42 11.54 8.48
CA ASP A 223 -4.58 12.12 9.80
C ASP A 223 -3.25 12.65 10.33
N PRO A 224 -3.20 13.88 10.93
CA PRO A 224 -1.96 14.45 11.46
C PRO A 224 -1.25 13.59 12.49
N ASP A 225 -1.99 12.86 13.35
CA ASP A 225 -1.40 12.00 14.38
C ASP A 225 -0.76 10.75 13.73
N GLN A 226 -1.41 10.16 12.71
CA GLN A 226 -0.83 9.06 11.95
C GLN A 226 0.46 9.48 11.23
N ILE A 227 0.45 10.66 10.59
CA ILE A 227 1.62 11.22 9.91
C ILE A 227 2.75 11.49 10.91
N LYS A 228 2.40 12.06 12.06
CA LYS A 228 3.38 12.35 13.11
C LYS A 228 4.08 11.09 13.64
N ILE A 229 3.37 9.98 13.80
CA ILE A 229 3.96 8.69 14.18
C ILE A 229 5.06 8.30 13.20
N VAL A 230 4.78 8.39 11.89
CA VAL A 230 5.75 8.07 10.84
C VAL A 230 6.94 9.04 10.86
N GLN A 231 6.68 10.35 10.93
CA GLN A 231 7.74 11.38 10.98
C GLN A 231 8.66 11.18 12.19
N ASP A 232 8.09 11.06 13.40
CA ASP A 232 8.85 10.89 14.63
C ASP A 232 9.70 9.61 14.59
N TRP A 233 9.19 8.56 13.97
CA TRP A 233 9.93 7.30 13.84
C TRP A 233 11.05 7.40 12.79
N LEU A 234 10.80 8.03 11.65
CA LEU A 234 11.83 8.24 10.63
C LEU A 234 12.95 9.17 11.10
N ALA A 235 12.67 10.08 12.01
CA ALA A 235 13.65 11.03 12.58
C ALA A 235 14.64 10.39 13.58
N LYS A 236 14.35 9.20 14.11
CA LYS A 236 15.28 8.46 15.02
C LYS A 236 16.49 7.94 14.26
#